data_f02e0537f7f648cf0761254cf0c2ef19
#
_entry.id   f02e0537f7f648cf0761254cf0c2ef19
#
_cell.length_a   1.000
_cell.length_b   1.000
_cell.length_c   1.000
_cell.angle_alpha   90.00
_cell.angle_beta   90.00
_cell.angle_gamma   90.00
#
_symmetry.space_group_name_H-M   'P 1'
#
loop_
_entity.id
_entity.type
_entity.pdbx_description
1 polymer ?
#
loop_
_entity_poly.entity_id
_entity_poly.type
_entity_poly.pdbx_seq_one_letter_code
_entity_poly.pdbx_strand_id
1 'polypeptide(L)'
;MVGLADKADVYPAQLSGGQKQRVGIARALATNPKILLCDEATSALDPKTTSSILKLLQDLKKRLNLTIVIITHQLEVIKECCDRVAVIDGGLISEIGKTIDVFANPQKELTKRLVSAVVRKDLNDLLEYTKLNNTYKEGSKAWFEVLFLGDKAEDPVIVDVAEKLGVKIGIMAGQINHIQNEPLGVLIIAIEGSEDIIEKAKAELENR
;
A
#
# COMPACT_ATOMS: atom_id res chain seq x y z
N MET A 1 -29.66 2.57 3.32
CA MET A 1 -28.31 2.96 3.72
C MET A 1 -27.31 1.81 3.51
N VAL A 2 -27.51 0.64 4.15
CA VAL A 2 -26.61 -0.54 4.02
C VAL A 2 -27.03 -1.56 2.96
N GLY A 3 -28.11 -1.31 2.19
CA GLY A 3 -28.57 -2.17 1.07
C GLY A 3 -29.20 -3.49 1.49
N LEU A 4 -29.94 -3.52 2.60
CA LEU A 4 -30.62 -4.72 3.13
C LEU A 4 -32.12 -4.49 3.45
N ALA A 5 -32.77 -3.57 2.75
CA ALA A 5 -34.17 -3.28 3.01
C ALA A 5 -35.10 -4.51 2.80
N ASP A 6 -34.77 -5.36 1.83
CA ASP A 6 -35.45 -6.62 1.51
C ASP A 6 -35.21 -7.73 2.56
N LYS A 7 -34.36 -7.52 3.54
CA LYS A 7 -33.99 -8.46 4.60
C LYS A 7 -34.46 -8.04 6.00
N ALA A 8 -35.36 -7.04 6.09
CA ALA A 8 -35.81 -6.51 7.38
C ALA A 8 -36.42 -7.56 8.29
N ASP A 9 -37.16 -8.52 7.71
CA ASP A 9 -37.88 -9.58 8.45
C ASP A 9 -37.12 -10.91 8.51
N VAL A 10 -35.83 -10.91 8.09
CA VAL A 10 -35.00 -12.12 8.06
C VAL A 10 -34.19 -12.26 9.34
N TYR A 11 -34.23 -13.44 9.94
CA TYR A 11 -33.42 -13.72 11.15
C TYR A 11 -31.90 -13.70 10.87
N PRO A 12 -31.08 -13.26 11.83
CA PRO A 12 -29.63 -13.18 11.66
C PRO A 12 -28.95 -14.50 11.24
N ALA A 13 -29.51 -15.64 11.67
CA ALA A 13 -28.97 -16.97 11.29
C ALA A 13 -29.09 -17.25 9.78
N GLN A 14 -30.01 -16.60 9.09
CA GLN A 14 -30.27 -16.77 7.66
C GLN A 14 -29.49 -15.80 6.78
N LEU A 15 -28.74 -14.87 7.38
CA LEU A 15 -27.92 -13.89 6.69
C LEU A 15 -26.52 -14.44 6.41
N SER A 16 -25.95 -14.09 5.24
CA SER A 16 -24.56 -14.34 4.93
C SER A 16 -23.63 -13.52 5.85
N GLY A 17 -22.34 -13.87 5.91
CA GLY A 17 -21.35 -13.14 6.69
C GLY A 17 -21.29 -11.65 6.36
N GLY A 18 -21.26 -11.31 5.07
CA GLY A 18 -21.28 -9.91 4.61
C GLY A 18 -22.59 -9.18 4.93
N GLN A 19 -23.73 -9.89 4.89
CA GLN A 19 -25.01 -9.31 5.30
C GLN A 19 -25.06 -9.06 6.81
N LYS A 20 -24.55 -9.99 7.62
CA LYS A 20 -24.40 -9.79 9.08
C LYS A 20 -23.53 -8.58 9.39
N GLN A 21 -22.43 -8.42 8.66
CA GLN A 21 -21.56 -7.25 8.81
C GLN A 21 -22.27 -5.94 8.49
N ARG A 22 -23.05 -5.90 7.39
CA ARG A 22 -23.86 -4.73 7.03
C ARG A 22 -24.93 -4.41 8.08
N VAL A 23 -25.54 -5.40 8.72
CA VAL A 23 -26.44 -5.22 9.86
C VAL A 23 -25.70 -4.63 11.06
N GLY A 24 -24.48 -5.12 11.37
CA GLY A 24 -23.64 -4.57 12.42
C GLY A 24 -23.31 -3.09 12.19
N ILE A 25 -22.96 -2.73 10.96
CA ILE A 25 -22.72 -1.33 10.58
C ILE A 25 -24.02 -0.50 10.74
N ALA A 26 -25.17 -1.00 10.26
CA ALA A 26 -26.47 -0.29 10.40
C ALA A 26 -26.82 -0.05 11.85
N ARG A 27 -26.61 -1.05 12.72
CA ARG A 27 -26.84 -0.94 14.17
C ARG A 27 -25.95 0.11 14.80
N ALA A 28 -24.64 0.13 14.46
CA ALA A 28 -23.72 1.13 14.98
C ALA A 28 -24.09 2.56 14.53
N LEU A 29 -24.66 2.71 13.34
CA LEU A 29 -25.08 4.00 12.80
C LEU A 29 -26.44 4.49 13.34
N ALA A 30 -27.23 3.63 13.98
CA ALA A 30 -28.57 3.97 14.46
C ALA A 30 -28.58 5.10 15.51
N THR A 31 -27.47 5.29 16.23
CA THR A 31 -27.28 6.35 17.23
C THR A 31 -26.73 7.65 16.64
N ASN A 32 -26.57 7.73 15.31
CA ASN A 32 -26.01 8.86 14.60
C ASN A 32 -24.62 9.31 15.13
N PRO A 33 -23.64 8.39 15.21
CA PRO A 33 -22.33 8.67 15.78
C PRO A 33 -21.49 9.60 14.90
N LYS A 34 -20.54 10.30 15.48
CA LYS A 34 -19.48 11.03 14.74
C LYS A 34 -18.28 10.15 14.41
N ILE A 35 -18.06 9.09 15.20
CA ILE A 35 -16.93 8.17 15.08
C ILE A 35 -17.49 6.75 15.01
N LEU A 36 -17.06 5.98 14.00
CA LEU A 36 -17.35 4.55 13.87
C LEU A 36 -16.08 3.75 14.10
N LEU A 37 -16.10 2.83 15.07
CA LEU A 37 -15.01 1.91 15.34
C LEU A 37 -15.31 0.56 14.67
N CYS A 38 -14.39 0.09 13.86
CA CYS A 38 -14.46 -1.19 13.16
C CYS A 38 -13.28 -2.07 13.60
N ASP A 39 -13.57 -3.05 14.45
CA ASP A 39 -12.58 -4.02 14.89
C ASP A 39 -12.69 -5.27 14.04
N GLU A 40 -11.62 -5.56 13.28
CA GLU A 40 -11.52 -6.69 12.34
C GLU A 40 -12.77 -6.94 11.46
N ALA A 41 -13.41 -5.87 11.01
CA ALA A 41 -14.70 -5.89 10.33
C ALA A 41 -14.74 -6.74 9.04
N THR A 42 -13.59 -7.18 8.52
CA THR A 42 -13.46 -7.91 7.26
C THR A 42 -12.68 -9.23 7.38
N SER A 43 -12.17 -9.59 8.58
CA SER A 43 -11.24 -10.71 8.78
C SER A 43 -11.83 -12.08 8.40
N ALA A 44 -13.14 -12.26 8.53
CA ALA A 44 -13.86 -13.51 8.25
C ALA A 44 -14.61 -13.50 6.90
N LEU A 45 -14.31 -12.54 6.02
CA LEU A 45 -15.01 -12.37 4.75
C LEU A 45 -14.08 -12.73 3.57
N ASP A 46 -14.71 -13.21 2.49
CA ASP A 46 -14.02 -13.40 1.22
C ASP A 46 -13.60 -12.04 0.59
N PRO A 47 -12.60 -12.01 -0.31
CA PRO A 47 -12.07 -10.76 -0.85
C PRO A 47 -13.14 -9.88 -1.55
N LYS A 48 -14.09 -10.49 -2.27
CA LYS A 48 -15.13 -9.75 -2.97
C LYS A 48 -16.12 -9.09 -2.00
N THR A 49 -16.48 -9.79 -0.94
CA THR A 49 -17.34 -9.26 0.12
C THR A 49 -16.59 -8.19 0.92
N THR A 50 -15.31 -8.38 1.21
CA THR A 50 -14.44 -7.37 1.83
C THR A 50 -14.45 -6.06 1.05
N SER A 51 -14.11 -6.06 -0.23
CA SER A 51 -14.16 -4.86 -1.09
C SER A 51 -15.54 -4.19 -1.08
N SER A 52 -16.63 -4.98 -1.07
CA SER A 52 -17.99 -4.46 -0.99
C SER A 52 -18.30 -3.75 0.33
N ILE A 53 -17.76 -4.26 1.46
CA ILE A 53 -17.91 -3.61 2.78
C ILE A 53 -17.05 -2.34 2.85
N LEU A 54 -15.81 -2.36 2.33
CA LEU A 54 -14.93 -1.20 2.31
C LEU A 54 -15.53 -0.05 1.48
N LYS A 55 -16.09 -0.34 0.31
CA LYS A 55 -16.81 0.66 -0.50
C LYS A 55 -18.01 1.24 0.25
N LEU A 56 -18.78 0.39 0.95
CA LEU A 56 -19.88 0.86 1.79
C LEU A 56 -19.40 1.81 2.88
N LEU A 57 -18.30 1.48 3.58
CA LEU A 57 -17.73 2.34 4.62
C LEU A 57 -17.23 3.68 4.05
N GLN A 58 -16.57 3.67 2.89
CA GLN A 58 -16.15 4.90 2.20
C GLN A 58 -17.35 5.79 1.81
N ASP A 59 -18.43 5.19 1.29
CA ASP A 59 -19.66 5.92 0.95
C ASP A 59 -20.32 6.51 2.20
N LEU A 60 -20.40 5.75 3.29
CA LEU A 60 -20.95 6.21 4.56
C LEU A 60 -20.11 7.34 5.17
N LYS A 61 -18.76 7.22 5.13
CA LYS A 61 -17.83 8.26 5.55
C LYS A 61 -18.15 9.59 4.86
N LYS A 62 -18.27 9.58 3.51
CA LYS A 62 -18.56 10.78 2.71
C LYS A 62 -19.96 11.34 3.00
N ARG A 63 -20.99 10.47 3.00
CA ARG A 63 -22.41 10.88 3.12
C ARG A 63 -22.78 11.38 4.50
N LEU A 64 -22.19 10.82 5.55
CA LEU A 64 -22.51 11.12 6.95
C LEU A 64 -21.42 11.96 7.63
N ASN A 65 -20.35 12.32 6.92
CA ASN A 65 -19.18 13.03 7.48
C ASN A 65 -18.62 12.32 8.73
N LEU A 66 -18.44 10.99 8.62
CA LEU A 66 -17.96 10.15 9.72
C LEU A 66 -16.44 10.10 9.77
N THR A 67 -15.91 10.05 10.98
CA THR A 67 -14.57 9.52 11.21
C THR A 67 -14.67 8.01 11.41
N ILE A 68 -13.96 7.22 10.62
CA ILE A 68 -13.93 5.76 10.75
C ILE A 68 -12.54 5.34 11.20
N VAL A 69 -12.49 4.58 12.31
CA VAL A 69 -11.26 3.95 12.81
C VAL A 69 -11.38 2.46 12.56
N ILE A 70 -10.44 1.90 11.79
CA ILE A 70 -10.42 0.48 11.44
C ILE A 70 -9.21 -0.16 12.13
N ILE A 71 -9.45 -1.21 12.90
CA ILE A 71 -8.41 -2.08 13.45
C ILE A 71 -8.36 -3.31 12.55
N THR A 72 -7.21 -3.58 11.97
CA THR A 72 -7.01 -4.71 11.07
C THR A 72 -5.54 -5.11 10.98
N HIS A 73 -5.28 -6.37 10.70
CA HIS A 73 -3.96 -6.88 10.30
C HIS A 73 -3.82 -7.01 8.77
N GLN A 74 -4.87 -6.69 8.02
CA GLN A 74 -4.89 -6.75 6.55
C GLN A 74 -4.43 -5.42 5.96
N LEU A 75 -3.19 -5.37 5.49
CA LEU A 75 -2.60 -4.14 4.91
C LEU A 75 -3.30 -3.70 3.62
N GLU A 76 -3.89 -4.64 2.87
CA GLU A 76 -4.71 -4.36 1.70
C GLU A 76 -5.91 -3.47 2.04
N VAL A 77 -6.54 -3.70 3.20
CA VAL A 77 -7.64 -2.85 3.71
C VAL A 77 -7.14 -1.43 3.95
N ILE A 78 -5.99 -1.29 4.61
CA ILE A 78 -5.38 0.01 4.89
C ILE A 78 -5.06 0.74 3.58
N LYS A 79 -4.43 0.06 2.64
CA LYS A 79 -4.05 0.57 1.32
C LYS A 79 -5.26 1.07 0.52
N GLU A 80 -6.38 0.33 0.59
CA GLU A 80 -7.59 0.63 -0.20
C GLU A 80 -8.40 1.79 0.35
N CYS A 81 -8.51 1.96 1.68
CA CYS A 81 -9.51 2.86 2.24
C CYS A 81 -9.08 3.82 3.37
N CYS A 82 -7.85 3.72 3.89
CA CYS A 82 -7.44 4.51 5.05
C CYS A 82 -6.58 5.71 4.64
N ASP A 83 -6.95 6.94 5.04
CA ASP A 83 -6.16 8.16 4.78
C ASP A 83 -4.89 8.20 5.64
N ARG A 84 -4.97 7.66 6.84
CA ARG A 84 -3.88 7.60 7.81
C ARG A 84 -3.78 6.21 8.41
N VAL A 85 -2.59 5.84 8.81
CA VAL A 85 -2.30 4.58 9.48
C VAL A 85 -1.49 4.82 10.75
N ALA A 86 -1.79 4.02 11.77
CA ALA A 86 -0.97 3.90 12.98
C ALA A 86 -0.57 2.42 13.12
N VAL A 87 0.72 2.15 13.21
CA VAL A 87 1.28 0.82 13.45
C VAL A 87 1.46 0.65 14.95
N ILE A 88 0.88 -0.41 15.50
CA ILE A 88 0.95 -0.73 16.94
C ILE A 88 1.92 -1.88 17.13
N ASP A 89 2.85 -1.72 18.07
CA ASP A 89 3.82 -2.74 18.47
C ASP A 89 3.91 -2.75 20.00
N GLY A 90 3.73 -3.93 20.63
CA GLY A 90 3.77 -4.08 22.07
C GLY A 90 2.81 -3.18 22.85
N GLY A 91 1.65 -2.83 22.26
CA GLY A 91 0.65 -1.95 22.87
C GLY A 91 0.94 -0.44 22.74
N LEU A 92 2.01 -0.06 22.03
CA LEU A 92 2.40 1.32 21.77
C LEU A 92 2.29 1.65 20.27
N ILE A 93 2.03 2.93 19.96
CA ILE A 93 2.10 3.40 18.58
C ILE A 93 3.58 3.50 18.19
N SER A 94 4.01 2.62 17.28
CA SER A 94 5.37 2.57 16.76
C SER A 94 5.59 3.60 15.66
N GLU A 95 4.61 3.74 14.76
CA GLU A 95 4.66 4.69 13.65
C GLU A 95 3.25 5.18 13.30
N ILE A 96 3.13 6.45 12.93
CA ILE A 96 1.85 7.04 12.51
C ILE A 96 2.07 8.08 11.42
N GLY A 97 1.24 8.07 10.37
CA GLY A 97 1.34 9.03 9.27
C GLY A 97 0.19 8.94 8.28
N LYS A 98 0.31 9.67 7.17
CA LYS A 98 -0.54 9.41 6.00
C LYS A 98 -0.20 8.03 5.44
N THR A 99 -1.20 7.32 4.95
CA THR A 99 -1.00 5.96 4.45
C THR A 99 0.07 5.93 3.34
N ILE A 100 0.00 6.85 2.39
CA ILE A 100 0.96 6.92 1.29
C ILE A 100 2.40 7.11 1.79
N ASP A 101 2.63 8.01 2.76
CA ASP A 101 3.96 8.31 3.29
C ASP A 101 4.55 7.09 4.03
N VAL A 102 3.72 6.43 4.86
CA VAL A 102 4.15 5.24 5.63
C VAL A 102 4.43 4.05 4.72
N PHE A 103 3.67 3.90 3.62
CA PHE A 103 3.90 2.83 2.64
C PHE A 103 5.10 3.09 1.75
N ALA A 104 5.37 4.35 1.39
CA ALA A 104 6.50 4.71 0.54
C ALA A 104 7.82 4.72 1.32
N ASN A 105 7.84 5.27 2.53
CA ASN A 105 9.05 5.46 3.31
C ASN A 105 8.85 5.07 4.79
N PRO A 106 8.62 3.77 5.08
CA PRO A 106 8.44 3.28 6.45
C PRO A 106 9.72 3.47 7.26
N GLN A 107 9.59 4.05 8.46
CA GLN A 107 10.74 4.39 9.30
C GLN A 107 11.10 3.26 10.29
N LYS A 108 10.10 2.51 10.76
CA LYS A 108 10.28 1.48 11.78
C LYS A 108 10.43 0.09 11.17
N GLU A 109 11.28 -0.75 11.76
CA GLU A 109 11.57 -2.09 11.24
C GLU A 109 10.33 -2.98 11.12
N LEU A 110 9.40 -2.88 12.08
CA LEU A 110 8.12 -3.58 11.98
C LEU A 110 7.33 -3.09 10.76
N THR A 111 7.22 -1.76 10.57
CA THR A 111 6.51 -1.17 9.44
C THR A 111 7.14 -1.56 8.11
N LYS A 112 8.48 -1.52 8.01
CA LYS A 112 9.22 -1.96 6.81
C LYS A 112 8.87 -3.40 6.42
N ARG A 113 8.88 -4.31 7.40
CA ARG A 113 8.51 -5.72 7.17
C ARG A 113 7.07 -5.87 6.71
N LEU A 114 6.14 -5.19 7.37
CA LEU A 114 4.72 -5.25 7.02
C LEU A 114 4.46 -4.70 5.62
N VAL A 115 4.97 -3.52 5.32
CA VAL A 115 4.79 -2.86 4.02
C VAL A 115 5.45 -3.66 2.89
N SER A 116 6.67 -4.17 3.12
CA SER A 116 7.38 -4.99 2.13
C SER A 116 6.58 -6.24 1.71
N ALA A 117 5.86 -6.85 2.64
CA ALA A 117 5.03 -8.01 2.34
C ALA A 117 3.88 -7.73 1.35
N VAL A 118 3.46 -6.47 1.22
CA VAL A 118 2.34 -6.06 0.35
C VAL A 118 2.83 -5.31 -0.88
N VAL A 119 3.75 -4.35 -0.69
CA VAL A 119 4.22 -3.47 -1.78
C VAL A 119 5.23 -4.18 -2.67
N ARG A 120 6.00 -5.13 -2.12
CA ARG A 120 7.08 -5.86 -2.82
C ARG A 120 6.82 -7.36 -2.93
N LYS A 121 5.57 -7.79 -2.77
CA LYS A 121 5.22 -9.22 -2.69
C LYS A 121 5.81 -10.05 -3.83
N ASP A 122 5.69 -9.55 -5.06
CA ASP A 122 6.14 -10.26 -6.25
C ASP A 122 7.59 -9.93 -6.64
N LEU A 123 8.27 -9.05 -5.88
CA LEU A 123 9.63 -8.60 -6.13
C LEU A 123 10.65 -9.10 -5.10
N ASN A 124 10.20 -9.70 -4.00
CA ASN A 124 11.07 -10.09 -2.89
C ASN A 124 12.17 -11.06 -3.31
N ASP A 125 11.86 -12.09 -4.12
CA ASP A 125 12.85 -13.07 -4.59
C ASP A 125 13.93 -12.40 -5.44
N LEU A 126 13.54 -11.43 -6.27
CA LEU A 126 14.48 -10.70 -7.10
C LEU A 126 15.31 -9.71 -6.27
N LEU A 127 14.73 -9.07 -5.27
CA LEU A 127 15.45 -8.21 -4.33
C LEU A 127 16.49 -8.98 -3.52
N GLU A 128 16.20 -10.21 -3.10
CA GLU A 128 17.20 -11.07 -2.47
C GLU A 128 18.32 -11.42 -3.45
N TYR A 129 17.99 -11.80 -4.67
CA TYR A 129 18.98 -12.05 -5.71
C TYR A 129 19.87 -10.84 -5.98
N THR A 130 19.32 -9.62 -6.02
CA THR A 130 20.08 -8.39 -6.24
C THR A 130 21.04 -8.08 -5.10
N LYS A 131 20.61 -8.28 -3.85
CA LYS A 131 21.48 -8.09 -2.66
C LYS A 131 22.66 -9.04 -2.63
N LEU A 132 22.47 -10.29 -3.05
CA LEU A 132 23.51 -11.30 -3.10
C LEU A 132 24.53 -11.06 -4.22
N ASN A 133 24.14 -10.40 -5.31
CA ASN A 133 24.97 -10.22 -6.51
C ASN A 133 25.51 -8.79 -6.68
N ASN A 134 25.27 -7.90 -5.72
CA ASN A 134 25.72 -6.50 -5.78
C ASN A 134 27.19 -6.36 -5.36
N THR A 135 28.08 -7.14 -5.99
CA THR A 135 29.54 -7.02 -5.82
C THR A 135 30.09 -6.23 -7.00
N TYR A 136 30.49 -5.00 -6.74
CA TYR A 136 31.13 -4.12 -7.72
C TYR A 136 32.47 -4.71 -8.19
N LYS A 137 32.53 -5.16 -9.45
CA LYS A 137 33.77 -5.35 -10.19
C LYS A 137 33.73 -4.42 -11.38
N GLU A 138 34.87 -3.90 -11.81
CA GLU A 138 35.02 -3.02 -12.98
C GLU A 138 34.29 -3.61 -14.20
N GLY A 139 33.33 -2.86 -14.79
CA GLY A 139 32.43 -3.35 -15.83
C GLY A 139 31.18 -4.10 -15.32
N SER A 140 30.87 -4.05 -14.03
CA SER A 140 29.76 -4.75 -13.41
C SER A 140 28.43 -4.01 -13.50
N LYS A 141 27.34 -4.76 -13.29
CA LYS A 141 25.98 -4.22 -13.13
C LYS A 141 25.72 -3.92 -11.67
N ALA A 142 25.22 -2.72 -11.38
CA ALA A 142 24.66 -2.39 -10.08
C ALA A 142 23.12 -2.42 -10.16
N TRP A 143 22.50 -2.94 -9.11
CA TRP A 143 21.08 -3.09 -9.00
C TRP A 143 20.52 -2.09 -8.01
N PHE A 144 19.43 -1.42 -8.38
CA PHE A 144 18.78 -0.42 -7.55
C PHE A 144 17.28 -0.67 -7.50
N GLU A 145 16.70 -0.41 -6.34
CA GLU A 145 15.26 -0.26 -6.18
C GLU A 145 14.93 1.23 -6.29
N VAL A 146 14.01 1.57 -7.18
CA VAL A 146 13.53 2.93 -7.39
C VAL A 146 12.05 2.98 -7.08
N LEU A 147 11.66 3.94 -6.24
CA LEU A 147 10.27 4.17 -5.82
C LEU A 147 9.74 5.44 -6.51
N PHE A 148 8.57 5.35 -7.07
CA PHE A 148 7.85 6.44 -7.71
C PHE A 148 6.54 6.69 -6.99
N LEU A 149 6.24 7.95 -6.68
CA LEU A 149 5.06 8.36 -5.94
C LEU A 149 4.21 9.33 -6.75
N GLY A 150 2.90 9.07 -6.83
CA GLY A 150 1.93 9.98 -7.43
C GLY A 150 2.27 10.33 -8.87
N ASP A 151 2.14 11.60 -9.22
CA ASP A 151 2.37 12.11 -10.58
C ASP A 151 3.80 11.88 -11.09
N LYS A 152 4.78 11.74 -10.18
CA LYS A 152 6.16 11.40 -10.57
C LYS A 152 6.31 9.98 -11.15
N ALA A 153 5.32 9.13 -10.99
CA ALA A 153 5.31 7.81 -11.63
C ALA A 153 5.18 7.89 -13.17
N GLU A 154 4.72 9.02 -13.70
CA GLU A 154 4.61 9.26 -15.14
C GLU A 154 5.86 9.93 -15.74
N ASP A 155 6.76 10.48 -14.91
CA ASP A 155 7.97 11.12 -15.37
C ASP A 155 8.99 10.10 -15.94
N PRO A 156 9.63 10.38 -17.08
CA PRO A 156 10.58 9.46 -17.73
C PRO A 156 11.97 9.48 -17.03
N VAL A 157 11.99 9.50 -15.70
CA VAL A 157 13.22 9.67 -14.88
C VAL A 157 14.33 8.70 -15.28
N ILE A 158 13.98 7.44 -15.54
CA ILE A 158 14.96 6.40 -15.93
C ILE A 158 15.59 6.72 -17.29
N VAL A 159 14.78 7.18 -18.23
CA VAL A 159 15.24 7.56 -19.59
C VAL A 159 16.12 8.80 -19.52
N ASP A 160 15.67 9.83 -18.79
CA ASP A 160 16.42 11.07 -18.60
C ASP A 160 17.82 10.83 -18.02
N VAL A 161 17.91 9.97 -16.98
CA VAL A 161 19.19 9.61 -16.36
C VAL A 161 20.08 8.84 -17.30
N ALA A 162 19.49 7.88 -18.07
CA ALA A 162 20.22 7.10 -19.06
C ALA A 162 20.82 8.00 -20.15
N GLU A 163 20.02 8.94 -20.69
CA GLU A 163 20.46 9.88 -21.73
C GLU A 163 21.51 10.88 -21.19
N LYS A 164 21.23 11.49 -20.03
CA LYS A 164 22.12 12.50 -19.41
C LYS A 164 23.53 11.97 -19.12
N LEU A 165 23.62 10.73 -18.65
CA LEU A 165 24.88 10.12 -18.24
C LEU A 165 25.47 9.15 -19.28
N GLY A 166 24.76 8.89 -20.38
CA GLY A 166 25.19 7.94 -21.41
C GLY A 166 25.29 6.50 -20.89
N VAL A 167 24.47 6.11 -19.92
CA VAL A 167 24.49 4.79 -19.28
C VAL A 167 23.38 3.90 -19.81
N LYS A 168 23.61 2.59 -19.78
CA LYS A 168 22.57 1.60 -20.08
C LYS A 168 21.85 1.23 -18.79
N ILE A 169 20.53 1.43 -18.78
CA ILE A 169 19.67 1.04 -17.65
C ILE A 169 18.70 -0.02 -18.14
N GLY A 170 18.76 -1.19 -17.53
CA GLY A 170 17.81 -2.28 -17.77
C GLY A 170 16.76 -2.30 -16.68
N ILE A 171 15.47 -2.39 -17.04
CA ILE A 171 14.38 -2.63 -16.09
C ILE A 171 14.26 -4.15 -15.93
N MET A 172 14.48 -4.65 -14.73
CA MET A 172 14.47 -6.08 -14.42
C MET A 172 13.11 -6.55 -13.94
N ALA A 173 12.42 -5.72 -13.15
CA ALA A 173 11.06 -5.94 -12.71
C ALA A 173 10.43 -4.62 -12.29
N GLY A 174 9.09 -4.60 -12.24
CA GLY A 174 8.34 -3.45 -11.77
C GLY A 174 6.95 -3.84 -11.31
N GLN A 175 6.46 -3.13 -10.32
CA GLN A 175 5.11 -3.27 -9.78
C GLN A 175 4.54 -1.89 -9.50
N ILE A 176 3.29 -1.68 -9.87
CA ILE A 176 2.55 -0.47 -9.51
C ILE A 176 1.44 -0.86 -8.54
N ASN A 177 1.51 -0.30 -7.35
CA ASN A 177 0.48 -0.39 -6.34
C ASN A 177 -0.33 0.90 -6.34
N HIS A 178 -1.59 0.83 -5.94
CA HIS A 178 -2.39 2.01 -5.69
C HIS A 178 -2.66 2.09 -4.18
N ILE A 179 -2.23 3.19 -3.58
CA ILE A 179 -2.55 3.53 -2.20
C ILE A 179 -3.70 4.53 -2.28
N GLN A 180 -4.93 4.04 -2.05
CA GLN A 180 -6.16 4.74 -2.41
C GLN A 180 -6.18 5.02 -3.94
N ASN A 181 -6.02 6.29 -4.36
CA ASN A 181 -5.97 6.68 -5.77
C ASN A 181 -4.57 7.13 -6.23
N GLU A 182 -3.58 7.07 -5.35
CA GLU A 182 -2.22 7.49 -5.67
C GLU A 182 -1.36 6.31 -6.06
N PRO A 183 -0.71 6.32 -7.24
CA PRO A 183 0.18 5.24 -7.64
C PRO A 183 1.47 5.26 -6.82
N LEU A 184 1.88 4.08 -6.38
CA LEU A 184 3.19 3.78 -5.80
C LEU A 184 3.87 2.75 -6.69
N GLY A 185 4.80 3.19 -7.54
CA GLY A 185 5.61 2.34 -8.40
C GLY A 185 6.87 1.88 -7.68
N VAL A 186 7.21 0.61 -7.84
CA VAL A 186 8.49 0.03 -7.43
C VAL A 186 9.14 -0.58 -8.66
N LEU A 187 10.33 -0.11 -9.04
CA LEU A 187 11.11 -0.69 -10.12
C LEU A 187 12.42 -1.25 -9.57
N ILE A 188 12.83 -2.39 -10.09
CA ILE A 188 14.17 -2.92 -9.93
C ILE A 188 14.89 -2.69 -11.24
N ILE A 189 15.95 -1.90 -11.18
CA ILE A 189 16.77 -1.55 -12.34
C ILE A 189 18.20 -2.05 -12.19
N ALA A 190 18.85 -2.30 -13.31
CA ALA A 190 20.27 -2.60 -13.37
C ALA A 190 20.98 -1.53 -14.21
N ILE A 191 22.03 -0.92 -13.67
CA ILE A 191 22.86 0.08 -14.34
C ILE A 191 24.21 -0.56 -14.67
N GLU A 192 24.61 -0.47 -15.94
CA GLU A 192 25.92 -0.95 -16.42
C GLU A 192 26.88 0.24 -16.57
N GLY A 193 28.08 0.16 -15.95
CA GLY A 193 29.07 1.21 -16.07
C GLY A 193 30.24 1.06 -15.11
N SER A 194 31.13 2.06 -15.11
CA SER A 194 32.16 2.19 -14.08
C SER A 194 31.52 2.62 -12.74
N GLU A 195 32.21 2.37 -11.64
CA GLU A 195 31.75 2.73 -10.28
C GLU A 195 31.38 4.22 -10.18
N ASP A 196 32.20 5.11 -10.75
CA ASP A 196 31.97 6.57 -10.77
C ASP A 196 30.67 6.95 -11.52
N ILE A 197 30.36 6.28 -12.64
CA ILE A 197 29.13 6.52 -13.40
C ILE A 197 27.91 5.99 -12.64
N ILE A 198 28.03 4.83 -12.02
CA ILE A 198 26.96 4.21 -11.23
C ILE A 198 26.60 5.10 -10.04
N GLU A 199 27.59 5.62 -9.30
CA GLU A 199 27.34 6.54 -8.18
C GLU A 199 26.71 7.88 -8.65
N LYS A 200 27.12 8.41 -9.80
CA LYS A 200 26.46 9.59 -10.40
C LYS A 200 25.02 9.31 -10.79
N ALA A 201 24.73 8.15 -11.38
CA ALA A 201 23.37 7.75 -11.75
C ALA A 201 22.48 7.59 -10.50
N LYS A 202 23.02 6.97 -9.44
CA LYS A 202 22.34 6.85 -8.15
C LYS A 202 21.99 8.22 -7.57
N ALA A 203 22.97 9.13 -7.49
CA ALA A 203 22.76 10.48 -6.97
C ALA A 203 21.71 11.27 -7.79
N GLU A 204 21.66 11.09 -9.11
CA GLU A 204 20.69 11.74 -9.98
C GLU A 204 19.28 11.16 -9.77
N LEU A 205 19.16 9.85 -9.54
CA LEU A 205 17.88 9.20 -9.21
C LEU A 205 17.34 9.62 -7.83
N GLU A 206 18.23 9.78 -6.83
CA GLU A 206 17.85 10.21 -5.47
C GLU A 206 17.40 11.69 -5.40
N ASN A 207 17.83 12.52 -6.34
CA ASN A 207 17.49 13.95 -6.39
C ASN A 207 16.17 14.26 -7.14
N ARG A 208 15.51 13.29 -7.69
CA ARG A 208 14.27 13.41 -8.45
C ARG A 208 13.06 12.93 -7.66
#